data_47692adf3325af205206a75e8d79298a
#
_entry.id   47692adf3325af205206a75e8d79298a
#
_cell.length_a   1.000
_cell.length_b   1.000
_cell.length_c   1.000
_cell.angle_alpha   90.00
_cell.angle_beta   90.00
_cell.angle_gamma   90.00
#
_symmetry.space_group_name_H-M   'P 1'
#
loop_
_entity.id
_entity.type
_entity.pdbx_description
1 polymer ?
#
loop_
_entity_poly.entity_id
_entity_poly.type
_entity_poly.pdbx_seq_one_letter_code
_entity_poly.pdbx_strand_id
1 'polypeptide(L)'
;MNVNQIVRIIPTLKVNNRKLNETFYIETLGMKALLEESAFLSLGDQTGLEKLVLEESPSMRTRKVEGRKKLARLIVKVENPLEIETLLAKTDSIHQLYKGQNGYAFEIYSPEDDLVLIHAEDDRESLVEVGEKPEFQTDLESISLSKFEISMELHLQTDVDSFLEPSEVGESLDFIPAQGQDLTVDNTATWDLSMIKFLVNELDIASLRQKFESTEYFIPKSEKFFLGKDRNNVELWFEEV
;
A
#
# COMPACT_ATOMS: atom_id res chain seq x y z
N MET A 1 -12.17 20.33 -16.19
CA MET A 1 -11.30 19.20 -15.78
C MET A 1 -11.64 18.90 -14.34
N ASN A 2 -11.65 17.65 -13.93
CA ASN A 2 -11.88 17.34 -12.52
C ASN A 2 -10.58 17.67 -11.76
N VAL A 3 -10.64 18.59 -10.83
CA VAL A 3 -9.53 18.93 -9.92
C VAL A 3 -9.36 17.81 -8.88
N ASN A 4 -8.19 17.70 -8.28
CA ASN A 4 -7.83 16.66 -7.32
C ASN A 4 -8.01 15.22 -7.85
N GLN A 5 -8.00 15.02 -9.18
CA GLN A 5 -8.03 13.67 -9.74
C GLN A 5 -6.74 12.94 -9.38
N ILE A 6 -6.88 11.81 -8.72
CA ILE A 6 -5.76 11.00 -8.27
C ILE A 6 -5.09 10.33 -9.49
N VAL A 7 -3.80 10.57 -9.62
CA VAL A 7 -2.94 9.99 -10.67
C VAL A 7 -2.21 8.76 -10.13
N ARG A 8 -1.81 8.81 -8.86
CA ARG A 8 -1.07 7.72 -8.18
C ARG A 8 -1.21 7.85 -6.67
N ILE A 9 -1.19 6.71 -5.99
CA ILE A 9 -1.11 6.64 -4.53
C ILE A 9 0.25 6.12 -4.09
N ILE A 10 0.71 6.58 -2.92
CA ILE A 10 1.93 6.10 -2.28
C ILE A 10 1.60 5.90 -0.79
N PRO A 11 1.36 4.66 -0.35
CA PRO A 11 1.11 4.38 1.06
C PRO A 11 2.38 4.46 1.90
N THR A 12 2.23 4.82 3.17
CA THR A 12 3.26 4.71 4.20
C THR A 12 2.81 3.71 5.25
N LEU A 13 3.59 2.65 5.41
CA LEU A 13 3.37 1.61 6.40
C LEU A 13 4.32 1.78 7.58
N LYS A 14 3.76 1.85 8.80
CA LYS A 14 4.57 1.78 10.02
C LYS A 14 5.03 0.36 10.27
N VAL A 15 6.30 0.22 10.58
CA VAL A 15 6.94 -1.07 10.85
C VAL A 15 7.75 -1.03 12.15
N ASN A 16 7.80 -2.16 12.86
CA ASN A 16 8.60 -2.26 14.08
C ASN A 16 10.10 -2.32 13.79
N ASN A 17 10.47 -3.12 12.80
CA ASN A 17 11.85 -3.38 12.42
C ASN A 17 12.03 -3.15 10.91
N ARG A 18 12.62 -2.01 10.55
CA ARG A 18 12.83 -1.67 9.15
C ARG A 18 13.65 -2.71 8.41
N LYS A 19 14.69 -3.27 9.02
CA LYS A 19 15.58 -4.23 8.35
C LYS A 19 14.85 -5.54 7.97
N LEU A 20 13.97 -6.05 8.81
CA LEU A 20 13.17 -7.23 8.48
C LEU A 20 12.19 -6.92 7.33
N ASN A 21 11.54 -5.77 7.38
CA ASN A 21 10.62 -5.34 6.32
C ASN A 21 11.36 -4.99 5.02
N GLU A 22 12.52 -4.34 5.09
CA GLU A 22 13.39 -4.11 3.94
C GLU A 22 13.72 -5.43 3.22
N THR A 23 14.19 -6.44 3.96
CA THR A 23 14.47 -7.78 3.40
C THR A 23 13.22 -8.36 2.74
N PHE A 24 12.05 -8.28 3.38
CA PHE A 24 10.80 -8.77 2.82
C PHE A 24 10.43 -8.06 1.52
N TYR A 25 10.34 -6.73 1.53
CA TYR A 25 9.90 -5.98 0.35
C TYR A 25 10.93 -6.02 -0.81
N ILE A 26 12.22 -6.06 -0.50
CA ILE A 26 13.28 -6.08 -1.52
C ILE A 26 13.59 -7.50 -2.00
N GLU A 27 13.89 -8.44 -1.08
CA GLU A 27 14.38 -9.76 -1.47
C GLU A 27 13.24 -10.72 -1.81
N THR A 28 12.09 -10.64 -1.10
CA THR A 28 10.96 -11.52 -1.33
C THR A 28 10.01 -10.97 -2.40
N LEU A 29 9.73 -9.65 -2.40
CA LEU A 29 8.78 -9.04 -3.33
C LEU A 29 9.45 -8.34 -4.53
N GLY A 30 10.76 -8.25 -4.58
CA GLY A 30 11.49 -7.69 -5.71
C GLY A 30 11.38 -6.17 -5.84
N MET A 31 10.99 -5.44 -4.80
CA MET A 31 10.98 -3.98 -4.82
C MET A 31 12.42 -3.44 -4.74
N LYS A 32 12.60 -2.19 -5.14
CA LYS A 32 13.89 -1.51 -5.12
C LYS A 32 13.91 -0.42 -4.07
N ALA A 33 14.94 -0.38 -3.21
CA ALA A 33 15.19 0.75 -2.34
C ALA A 33 15.61 1.96 -3.19
N LEU A 34 14.93 3.10 -2.98
CA LEU A 34 15.19 4.34 -3.71
C LEU A 34 15.89 5.38 -2.84
N LEU A 35 15.37 5.58 -1.62
CA LEU A 35 15.89 6.56 -0.68
C LEU A 35 15.71 6.04 0.75
N GLU A 36 16.76 6.16 1.55
CA GLU A 36 16.72 5.91 2.99
C GLU A 36 17.03 7.21 3.71
N GLU A 37 16.08 7.72 4.49
CA GLU A 37 16.25 8.96 5.24
C GLU A 37 15.63 8.84 6.62
N SER A 38 16.48 8.89 7.67
CA SER A 38 16.06 8.78 9.06
C SER A 38 15.24 7.49 9.31
N ALA A 39 13.97 7.61 9.72
CA ALA A 39 13.06 6.48 9.96
C ALA A 39 12.41 5.94 8.68
N PHE A 40 12.56 6.61 7.55
CA PHE A 40 11.85 6.32 6.31
C PHE A 40 12.70 5.58 5.30
N LEU A 41 12.11 4.61 4.62
CA LEU A 41 12.67 3.92 3.46
C LEU A 41 11.65 3.98 2.32
N SER A 42 12.02 4.70 1.26
CA SER A 42 11.22 4.75 0.02
C SER A 42 11.54 3.56 -0.86
N LEU A 43 10.52 2.86 -1.29
CA LEU A 43 10.57 1.70 -2.17
C LEU A 43 9.87 1.99 -3.50
N GLY A 44 10.37 1.38 -4.56
CA GLY A 44 9.80 1.48 -5.89
C GLY A 44 10.26 0.34 -6.79
N ASP A 45 10.30 0.60 -8.09
CA ASP A 45 10.70 -0.34 -9.12
C ASP A 45 11.92 0.19 -9.92
N GLN A 46 12.24 -0.46 -11.04
CA GLN A 46 13.35 -0.04 -11.89
C GLN A 46 13.11 1.32 -12.58
N THR A 47 11.87 1.82 -12.62
CA THR A 47 11.58 3.17 -13.14
C THR A 47 12.10 4.27 -12.23
N GLY A 48 12.41 3.95 -10.97
CA GLY A 48 12.87 4.91 -9.96
C GLY A 48 11.74 5.76 -9.36
N LEU A 49 10.48 5.43 -9.62
CA LEU A 49 9.34 6.11 -9.02
C LEU A 49 9.03 5.52 -7.64
N GLU A 50 8.84 6.38 -6.66
CA GLU A 50 8.38 5.98 -5.32
C GLU A 50 6.97 5.38 -5.42
N LYS A 51 6.79 4.21 -4.79
CA LYS A 51 5.52 3.46 -4.79
C LYS A 51 5.04 3.12 -3.39
N LEU A 52 5.95 2.95 -2.43
CA LEU A 52 5.68 2.56 -1.06
C LEU A 52 6.71 3.20 -0.14
N VAL A 53 6.31 3.58 1.05
CA VAL A 53 7.21 4.07 2.10
C VAL A 53 7.07 3.20 3.35
N LEU A 54 8.18 2.78 3.93
CA LEU A 54 8.23 2.16 5.25
C LEU A 54 8.70 3.20 6.26
N GLU A 55 7.95 3.35 7.37
CA GLU A 55 8.30 4.22 8.49
C GLU A 55 8.63 3.37 9.72
N GLU A 56 9.89 3.36 10.14
CA GLU A 56 10.30 2.63 11.34
C GLU A 56 9.79 3.31 12.61
N SER A 57 9.01 2.57 13.39
CA SER A 57 8.50 3.01 14.70
C SER A 57 8.72 1.90 15.72
N PRO A 58 9.82 1.95 16.53
CA PRO A 58 10.17 0.87 17.44
C PRO A 58 9.10 0.63 18.51
N SER A 59 9.01 -0.61 19.00
CA SER A 59 8.02 -1.10 19.96
C SER A 59 7.88 -0.30 21.28
N MET A 60 8.79 0.58 21.61
CA MET A 60 8.66 1.52 22.72
C MET A 60 7.64 2.64 22.49
N ARG A 61 7.24 2.87 21.23
CA ARG A 61 6.32 3.95 20.83
C ARG A 61 5.04 3.43 20.21
N THR A 62 5.12 2.28 19.56
CA THR A 62 4.08 1.71 18.73
C THR A 62 3.91 0.23 19.06
N ARG A 63 2.75 -0.34 18.90
CA ARG A 63 2.45 -1.75 19.18
C ARG A 63 1.83 -2.45 17.96
N LYS A 64 1.77 -3.78 18.03
CA LYS A 64 1.00 -4.58 17.07
C LYS A 64 -0.49 -4.23 17.17
N VAL A 65 -1.17 -4.29 16.02
CA VAL A 65 -2.62 -4.14 15.94
C VAL A 65 -3.30 -5.29 16.69
N GLU A 66 -4.32 -4.97 17.46
CA GLU A 66 -5.22 -5.94 18.08
C GLU A 66 -6.52 -6.02 17.26
N GLY A 67 -6.70 -7.15 16.57
CA GLY A 67 -7.83 -7.38 15.67
C GLY A 67 -7.52 -6.99 14.22
N ARG A 68 -8.43 -6.26 13.58
CA ARG A 68 -8.29 -5.89 12.16
C ARG A 68 -7.40 -4.67 11.98
N LYS A 69 -6.50 -4.75 11.02
CA LYS A 69 -5.66 -3.63 10.55
C LYS A 69 -6.49 -2.68 9.67
N LYS A 70 -6.06 -1.43 9.57
CA LYS A 70 -6.61 -0.45 8.60
C LYS A 70 -6.34 -0.91 7.17
N LEU A 71 -5.12 -1.39 6.90
CA LEU A 71 -4.77 -2.05 5.66
C LEU A 71 -5.33 -3.47 5.65
N ALA A 72 -6.35 -3.73 4.83
CA ALA A 72 -6.88 -5.08 4.62
C ALA A 72 -5.96 -5.89 3.70
N ARG A 73 -5.50 -5.27 2.60
CA ARG A 73 -4.59 -5.88 1.64
C ARG A 73 -3.81 -4.80 0.86
N LEU A 74 -2.51 -5.00 0.73
CA LEU A 74 -1.67 -4.29 -0.23
C LEU A 74 -1.66 -5.07 -1.54
N ILE A 75 -1.92 -4.42 -2.67
CA ILE A 75 -2.01 -5.07 -3.97
C ILE A 75 -0.92 -4.50 -4.86
N VAL A 76 -0.09 -5.38 -5.41
CA VAL A 76 1.03 -5.06 -6.29
C VAL A 76 0.74 -5.67 -7.66
N LYS A 77 0.34 -4.83 -8.62
CA LYS A 77 0.13 -5.22 -10.01
C LYS A 77 1.44 -5.04 -10.77
N VAL A 78 2.08 -6.13 -11.18
CA VAL A 78 3.31 -6.10 -11.98
C VAL A 78 3.00 -6.07 -13.47
N GLU A 79 3.84 -5.40 -14.25
CA GLU A 79 3.67 -5.32 -15.70
C GLU A 79 4.13 -6.63 -16.39
N ASN A 80 5.15 -7.28 -15.86
CA ASN A 80 5.71 -8.51 -16.44
C ASN A 80 5.36 -9.74 -15.57
N PRO A 81 4.41 -10.61 -15.99
CA PRO A 81 4.01 -11.77 -15.21
C PRO A 81 5.12 -12.80 -14.95
N LEU A 82 6.17 -12.87 -15.78
CA LEU A 82 7.30 -13.77 -15.57
C LEU A 82 8.12 -13.40 -14.32
N GLU A 83 8.07 -12.14 -13.90
CA GLU A 83 8.71 -11.71 -12.66
C GLU A 83 8.06 -12.36 -11.43
N ILE A 84 6.74 -12.64 -11.47
CA ILE A 84 6.03 -13.36 -10.41
C ILE A 84 6.52 -14.79 -10.29
N GLU A 85 6.71 -15.49 -11.42
CA GLU A 85 7.24 -16.87 -11.42
C GLU A 85 8.66 -16.91 -10.86
N THR A 86 9.47 -15.88 -11.15
CA THR A 86 10.81 -15.74 -10.58
C THR A 86 10.78 -15.49 -9.06
N LEU A 87 9.86 -14.68 -8.57
CA LEU A 87 9.65 -14.49 -7.13
C LEU A 87 9.19 -15.80 -6.47
N LEU A 88 8.24 -16.50 -7.09
CA LEU A 88 7.75 -17.79 -6.61
C LEU A 88 8.85 -18.87 -6.55
N ALA A 89 9.80 -18.87 -7.48
CA ALA A 89 10.94 -19.80 -7.45
C ALA A 89 11.81 -19.62 -6.19
N LYS A 90 11.80 -18.45 -5.57
CA LYS A 90 12.64 -18.09 -4.41
C LYS A 90 11.87 -18.04 -3.09
N THR A 91 10.55 -18.01 -3.16
CA THR A 91 9.70 -17.86 -1.97
C THR A 91 9.22 -19.21 -1.49
N ASP A 92 9.73 -19.67 -0.35
CA ASP A 92 9.39 -20.99 0.20
C ASP A 92 7.99 -21.03 0.82
N SER A 93 7.54 -19.90 1.39
CA SER A 93 6.27 -19.81 2.13
C SER A 93 5.41 -18.70 1.58
N ILE A 94 4.30 -19.05 0.97
CA ILE A 94 3.23 -18.15 0.53
C ILE A 94 1.96 -18.45 1.32
N HIS A 95 1.06 -17.47 1.43
CA HIS A 95 -0.24 -17.67 2.08
C HIS A 95 -1.19 -18.41 1.14
N GLN A 96 -1.34 -17.91 -0.10
CA GLN A 96 -2.21 -18.50 -1.11
C GLN A 96 -1.61 -18.31 -2.49
N LEU A 97 -1.74 -19.32 -3.36
CA LEU A 97 -1.38 -19.26 -4.78
C LEU A 97 -2.65 -19.15 -5.63
N TYR A 98 -2.56 -18.33 -6.66
CA TYR A 98 -3.62 -18.16 -7.67
C TYR A 98 -3.08 -18.36 -9.08
N LYS A 99 -4.00 -18.63 -10.00
CA LYS A 99 -3.77 -18.64 -11.44
C LYS A 99 -4.81 -17.76 -12.12
N GLY A 100 -4.35 -16.87 -12.96
CA GLY A 100 -5.19 -16.02 -13.81
C GLY A 100 -4.87 -16.22 -15.29
N GLN A 101 -5.33 -15.31 -16.14
CA GLN A 101 -5.09 -15.34 -17.59
C GLN A 101 -3.65 -14.98 -17.93
N ASN A 102 -3.06 -14.03 -17.20
CA ASN A 102 -1.71 -13.53 -17.43
C ASN A 102 -0.62 -14.30 -16.68
N GLY A 103 -0.99 -15.29 -15.87
CA GLY A 103 0.01 -16.09 -15.16
C GLY A 103 -0.36 -16.44 -13.73
N TYR A 104 0.64 -16.63 -12.90
CA TYR A 104 0.46 -16.90 -11.49
C TYR A 104 0.37 -15.59 -10.70
N ALA A 105 -0.32 -15.66 -9.56
CA ALA A 105 -0.36 -14.63 -8.55
C ALA A 105 -0.26 -15.29 -7.18
N PHE A 106 0.18 -14.55 -6.16
CA PHE A 106 0.24 -15.11 -4.80
C PHE A 106 0.00 -14.06 -3.73
N GLU A 107 -0.51 -14.53 -2.62
CA GLU A 107 -0.59 -13.77 -1.37
C GLU A 107 0.49 -14.21 -0.38
N ILE A 108 1.02 -13.26 0.36
CA ILE A 108 2.03 -13.47 1.39
C ILE A 108 1.87 -12.43 2.50
N TYR A 109 2.19 -12.81 3.75
CA TYR A 109 2.19 -11.89 4.88
C TYR A 109 3.56 -11.22 5.06
N SER A 110 3.54 -9.91 5.29
CA SER A 110 4.72 -9.15 5.71
C SER A 110 5.14 -9.52 7.14
N PRO A 111 6.35 -9.12 7.60
CA PRO A 111 6.74 -9.27 9.00
C PRO A 111 5.79 -8.59 10.01
N GLU A 112 5.02 -7.60 9.57
CA GLU A 112 4.00 -6.91 10.38
C GLU A 112 2.59 -7.47 10.19
N ASP A 113 2.47 -8.66 9.55
CA ASP A 113 1.19 -9.31 9.20
C ASP A 113 0.32 -8.49 8.23
N ASP A 114 0.91 -7.68 7.35
CA ASP A 114 0.19 -7.09 6.22
C ASP A 114 0.03 -8.14 5.13
N LEU A 115 -1.20 -8.34 4.65
CA LEU A 115 -1.46 -9.22 3.52
C LEU A 115 -1.09 -8.50 2.23
N VAL A 116 -0.21 -9.10 1.44
CA VAL A 116 0.25 -8.56 0.15
C VAL A 116 -0.14 -9.52 -0.95
N LEU A 117 -0.90 -9.05 -1.94
CA LEU A 117 -1.21 -9.76 -3.18
C LEU A 117 -0.30 -9.24 -4.31
N ILE A 118 0.38 -10.15 -5.01
CA ILE A 118 1.13 -9.84 -6.23
C ILE A 118 0.47 -10.53 -7.40
N HIS A 119 0.11 -9.77 -8.44
CA HIS A 119 -0.54 -10.28 -9.66
C HIS A 119 -0.15 -9.47 -10.90
N ALA A 120 -0.53 -9.99 -12.10
CA ALA A 120 -0.37 -9.31 -13.38
C ALA A 120 -1.71 -9.20 -14.16
N GLU A 121 -2.84 -9.46 -13.50
CA GLU A 121 -4.15 -9.48 -14.14
C GLU A 121 -4.71 -8.06 -14.33
N ASP A 122 -5.41 -7.84 -15.44
CA ASP A 122 -6.22 -6.63 -15.63
C ASP A 122 -7.51 -6.69 -14.82
N ASP A 123 -8.08 -7.88 -14.71
CA ASP A 123 -9.22 -8.18 -13.85
C ASP A 123 -8.78 -9.12 -12.73
N ARG A 124 -8.60 -8.57 -11.54
CA ARG A 124 -8.17 -9.30 -10.34
C ARG A 124 -9.19 -10.37 -9.90
N GLU A 125 -10.48 -10.15 -10.18
CA GLU A 125 -11.53 -11.12 -9.82
C GLU A 125 -11.45 -12.40 -10.65
N SER A 126 -10.70 -12.38 -11.76
CA SER A 126 -10.44 -13.56 -12.58
C SER A 126 -9.47 -14.56 -11.95
N LEU A 127 -8.80 -14.21 -10.84
CA LEU A 127 -7.85 -15.07 -10.14
C LEU A 127 -8.57 -16.27 -9.49
N VAL A 128 -8.07 -17.48 -9.78
CA VAL A 128 -8.57 -18.73 -9.23
C VAL A 128 -7.52 -19.34 -8.31
N GLU A 129 -7.93 -19.78 -7.13
CA GLU A 129 -7.04 -20.44 -6.16
C GLU A 129 -6.46 -21.73 -6.73
N VAL A 130 -5.18 -21.97 -6.46
CA VAL A 130 -4.44 -23.19 -6.84
C VAL A 130 -3.98 -23.91 -5.58
N GLY A 131 -4.30 -25.19 -5.49
CA GLY A 131 -4.01 -25.99 -4.29
C GLY A 131 -2.54 -26.37 -4.11
N GLU A 132 -1.80 -26.56 -5.21
CA GLU A 132 -0.40 -26.98 -5.17
C GLU A 132 0.47 -25.99 -5.94
N LYS A 133 1.60 -25.61 -5.31
CA LYS A 133 2.60 -24.75 -5.95
C LYS A 133 3.45 -25.60 -6.91
N PRO A 134 3.46 -25.31 -8.23
CA PRO A 134 4.38 -25.95 -9.17
C PRO A 134 5.85 -25.64 -8.83
N GLU A 135 6.76 -26.45 -9.34
CA GLU A 135 8.17 -26.09 -9.30
C GLU A 135 8.44 -24.95 -10.29
N PHE A 136 8.84 -23.82 -9.76
CA PHE A 136 9.35 -22.70 -10.55
C PHE A 136 10.88 -22.74 -10.53
N GLN A 137 11.50 -22.42 -11.66
CA GLN A 137 12.96 -22.39 -11.78
C GLN A 137 13.41 -20.97 -12.18
N THR A 138 14.52 -20.55 -11.61
CA THR A 138 15.17 -19.29 -11.98
C THR A 138 16.68 -19.42 -11.82
N ASP A 139 17.41 -18.87 -12.77
CA ASP A 139 18.87 -18.74 -12.70
C ASP A 139 19.31 -17.40 -12.10
N LEU A 140 18.34 -16.53 -11.74
CA LEU A 140 18.61 -15.21 -11.20
C LEU A 140 18.89 -15.29 -9.68
N GLU A 141 19.99 -14.72 -9.21
CA GLU A 141 20.30 -14.61 -7.78
C GLU A 141 19.37 -13.65 -7.06
N SER A 142 18.97 -12.55 -7.73
CA SER A 142 18.00 -11.56 -7.23
C SER A 142 17.11 -11.09 -8.36
N ILE A 143 15.95 -10.56 -8.01
CA ILE A 143 15.04 -9.90 -8.95
C ILE A 143 14.74 -8.52 -8.42
N SER A 144 14.65 -7.55 -9.33
CA SER A 144 14.03 -6.25 -9.07
C SER A 144 12.94 -6.06 -10.11
N LEU A 145 11.72 -5.85 -9.66
CA LEU A 145 10.56 -5.64 -10.52
C LEU A 145 10.80 -4.50 -11.50
N SER A 146 10.53 -4.74 -12.77
CA SER A 146 10.74 -3.75 -13.84
C SER A 146 9.79 -2.57 -13.67
N LYS A 147 8.50 -2.85 -13.44
CA LYS A 147 7.46 -1.87 -13.17
C LYS A 147 6.27 -2.52 -12.47
N PHE A 148 5.72 -1.83 -11.50
CA PHE A 148 4.47 -2.21 -10.85
C PHE A 148 3.63 -1.00 -10.44
N GLU A 149 2.36 -1.23 -10.18
CA GLU A 149 1.45 -0.25 -9.58
C GLU A 149 0.91 -0.78 -8.25
N ILE A 150 0.58 0.14 -7.35
CA ILE A 150 0.01 -0.19 -6.05
C ILE A 150 -1.45 0.24 -6.01
N SER A 151 -2.29 -0.66 -5.52
CA SER A 151 -3.62 -0.38 -5.01
C SER A 151 -3.81 -1.03 -3.64
N MET A 152 -4.87 -0.67 -2.93
CA MET A 152 -5.11 -1.15 -1.57
C MET A 152 -6.58 -1.46 -1.33
N GLU A 153 -6.83 -2.45 -0.50
CA GLU A 153 -8.10 -2.63 0.19
C GLU A 153 -7.94 -2.13 1.63
N LEU A 154 -8.84 -1.27 2.07
CA LEU A 154 -8.83 -0.66 3.39
C LEU A 154 -10.05 -1.09 4.18
N HIS A 155 -9.85 -1.50 5.43
CA HIS A 155 -10.95 -1.67 6.34
C HIS A 155 -11.47 -0.30 6.79
N LEU A 156 -12.76 -0.08 6.60
CA LEU A 156 -13.45 1.10 7.10
C LEU A 156 -14.37 0.69 8.25
N GLN A 157 -14.27 1.37 9.37
CA GLN A 157 -15.15 1.14 10.52
C GLN A 157 -16.62 1.31 10.08
N THR A 158 -17.49 0.37 10.42
CA THR A 158 -18.85 0.26 9.87
C THR A 158 -19.72 1.51 10.09
N ASP A 159 -19.45 2.28 11.16
CA ASP A 159 -20.21 3.49 11.50
C ASP A 159 -19.52 4.78 11.03
N VAL A 160 -18.55 4.67 10.13
CA VAL A 160 -17.70 5.78 9.67
C VAL A 160 -17.79 5.89 8.15
N ASP A 161 -18.13 7.08 7.67
CA ASP A 161 -18.10 7.37 6.23
C ASP A 161 -16.66 7.72 5.78
N SER A 162 -16.28 7.27 4.60
CA SER A 162 -15.04 7.70 3.97
C SER A 162 -15.14 9.15 3.49
N PHE A 163 -14.07 9.92 3.61
CA PHE A 163 -13.96 11.23 2.94
C PHE A 163 -13.71 11.11 1.44
N LEU A 164 -13.24 9.95 0.99
CA LEU A 164 -12.92 9.70 -0.40
C LEU A 164 -14.05 8.92 -1.04
N GLU A 165 -14.60 9.48 -2.12
CA GLU A 165 -15.60 8.79 -2.91
C GLU A 165 -14.95 7.76 -3.85
N PRO A 166 -15.60 6.61 -4.11
CA PRO A 166 -15.07 5.62 -5.04
C PRO A 166 -14.73 6.20 -6.42
N SER A 167 -15.49 7.20 -6.87
CA SER A 167 -15.24 7.91 -8.13
C SER A 167 -13.96 8.75 -8.15
N GLU A 168 -13.42 9.12 -6.98
CA GLU A 168 -12.19 9.91 -6.84
C GLU A 168 -10.95 9.03 -6.79
N VAL A 169 -11.07 7.87 -6.14
CA VAL A 169 -9.94 6.94 -5.92
C VAL A 169 -9.82 5.88 -7.02
N GLY A 170 -10.88 5.67 -7.82
CA GLY A 170 -10.89 4.69 -8.90
C GLY A 170 -10.51 3.29 -8.42
N GLU A 171 -9.67 2.61 -9.17
CA GLU A 171 -9.15 1.27 -8.83
C GLU A 171 -8.02 1.29 -7.80
N SER A 172 -7.59 2.48 -7.32
CA SER A 172 -6.47 2.58 -6.39
C SER A 172 -6.82 2.18 -4.96
N LEU A 173 -8.07 2.38 -4.54
CA LEU A 173 -8.54 2.08 -3.19
C LEU A 173 -9.93 1.43 -3.22
N ASP A 174 -10.06 0.31 -2.53
CA ASP A 174 -11.33 -0.34 -2.21
C ASP A 174 -11.59 -0.26 -0.71
N PHE A 175 -12.83 0.00 -0.31
CA PHE A 175 -13.22 0.09 1.10
C PHE A 175 -14.07 -1.10 1.52
N ILE A 176 -13.60 -1.82 2.54
CA ILE A 176 -14.25 -3.01 3.09
C ILE A 176 -14.82 -2.65 4.46
N PRO A 177 -16.15 -2.68 4.65
CA PRO A 177 -16.75 -2.46 5.97
C PRO A 177 -16.24 -3.48 6.99
N ALA A 178 -15.79 -3.00 8.15
CA ALA A 178 -15.23 -3.84 9.18
C ALA A 178 -15.53 -3.30 10.59
N GLN A 179 -15.27 -4.12 11.60
CA GLN A 179 -15.27 -3.72 12.99
C GLN A 179 -13.96 -4.16 13.64
N GLY A 180 -13.34 -3.26 14.38
CA GLY A 180 -12.08 -3.54 15.07
C GLY A 180 -11.73 -2.40 16.02
N GLN A 181 -11.20 -2.76 17.19
CA GLN A 181 -10.88 -1.74 18.22
C GLN A 181 -9.76 -0.79 17.78
N ASP A 182 -8.86 -1.24 16.88
CA ASP A 182 -7.72 -0.45 16.42
C ASP A 182 -7.96 0.26 15.09
N LEU A 183 -9.11 0.08 14.45
CA LEU A 183 -9.40 0.73 13.16
C LEU A 183 -9.42 2.27 13.25
N THR A 184 -9.80 2.80 14.41
CA THR A 184 -9.91 4.26 14.64
C THR A 184 -8.87 4.80 15.62
N VAL A 185 -7.87 4.01 16.03
CA VAL A 185 -6.79 4.52 16.87
C VAL A 185 -5.87 5.44 16.08
N ASP A 186 -5.16 6.31 16.78
CA ASP A 186 -4.19 7.21 16.18
C ASP A 186 -3.15 6.44 15.36
N ASN A 187 -2.76 6.96 14.21
CA ASN A 187 -1.80 6.34 13.31
C ASN A 187 -0.39 6.17 13.88
N THR A 188 -0.10 6.79 15.03
CA THR A 188 1.15 6.59 15.78
C THR A 188 1.11 5.42 16.75
N ALA A 189 -0.07 4.86 17.02
CA ALA A 189 -0.25 3.85 18.07
C ALA A 189 0.09 2.42 17.62
N THR A 190 -0.06 2.11 16.33
CA THR A 190 0.05 0.74 15.81
C THR A 190 0.92 0.65 14.56
N TRP A 191 1.52 -0.54 14.33
CA TRP A 191 2.16 -0.88 13.05
C TRP A 191 1.08 -1.24 12.04
N ASP A 192 0.72 -0.25 11.25
CA ASP A 192 -0.35 -0.31 10.25
C ASP A 192 -0.15 0.80 9.22
N LEU A 193 -1.08 0.96 8.30
CA LEU A 193 -1.13 2.09 7.39
C LEU A 193 -1.23 3.40 8.18
N SER A 194 -0.26 4.27 7.99
CA SER A 194 -0.18 5.56 8.69
C SER A 194 -0.57 6.74 7.81
N MET A 195 -0.22 6.70 6.53
CA MET A 195 -0.47 7.78 5.58
C MET A 195 -0.69 7.22 4.17
N ILE A 196 -1.48 7.95 3.39
CA ILE A 196 -1.59 7.76 1.94
C ILE A 196 -1.27 9.10 1.27
N LYS A 197 -0.21 9.14 0.46
CA LYS A 197 0.07 10.28 -0.41
C LYS A 197 -0.68 10.08 -1.72
N PHE A 198 -1.50 11.06 -2.07
CA PHE A 198 -2.21 11.18 -3.33
C PHE A 198 -1.47 12.18 -4.22
N LEU A 199 -0.90 11.70 -5.30
CA LEU A 199 -0.43 12.56 -6.36
C LEU A 199 -1.61 12.89 -7.28
N VAL A 200 -1.92 14.18 -7.39
CA VAL A 200 -3.08 14.66 -8.14
C VAL A 200 -2.67 15.46 -9.38
N ASN A 201 -3.54 15.49 -10.36
CA ASN A 201 -3.30 16.25 -11.61
C ASN A 201 -3.30 17.76 -11.41
N GLU A 202 -4.09 18.28 -10.49
CA GLU A 202 -4.26 19.69 -10.13
C GLU A 202 -4.72 19.77 -8.68
N LEU A 203 -3.99 20.50 -7.83
CA LEU A 203 -4.26 20.61 -6.40
C LEU A 203 -5.23 21.76 -6.13
N ASP A 204 -6.50 21.45 -5.85
CA ASP A 204 -7.50 22.43 -5.40
C ASP A 204 -7.66 22.38 -3.86
N ILE A 205 -6.90 23.24 -3.21
CA ILE A 205 -6.92 23.44 -1.74
C ILE A 205 -8.30 23.85 -1.23
N ALA A 206 -9.06 24.65 -2.00
CA ALA A 206 -10.35 25.15 -1.55
C ALA A 206 -11.38 24.00 -1.44
N SER A 207 -11.40 23.13 -2.44
CA SER A 207 -12.24 21.93 -2.43
C SER A 207 -11.86 20.99 -1.28
N LEU A 208 -10.56 20.76 -1.04
CA LEU A 208 -10.09 19.92 0.05
C LEU A 208 -10.45 20.52 1.42
N ARG A 209 -10.33 21.82 1.62
CA ARG A 209 -10.78 22.49 2.85
C ARG A 209 -12.26 22.24 3.15
N GLN A 210 -13.11 22.34 2.13
CA GLN A 210 -14.53 22.08 2.30
C GLN A 210 -14.79 20.62 2.67
N LYS A 211 -14.09 19.70 2.01
CA LYS A 211 -14.21 18.26 2.24
C LYS A 211 -13.78 17.84 3.66
N PHE A 212 -12.72 18.45 4.18
CA PHE A 212 -12.14 18.16 5.48
C PHE A 212 -12.53 19.15 6.59
N GLU A 213 -13.57 19.99 6.40
CA GLU A 213 -13.96 21.02 7.37
C GLU A 213 -14.28 20.51 8.78
N SER A 214 -14.73 19.25 8.89
CA SER A 214 -15.08 18.59 10.15
C SER A 214 -13.91 17.86 10.84
N THR A 215 -12.71 17.93 10.30
CA THR A 215 -11.52 17.24 10.80
C THR A 215 -10.31 18.16 10.89
N GLU A 216 -9.24 17.67 11.49
CA GLU A 216 -7.98 18.39 11.52
C GLU A 216 -7.29 18.29 10.15
N TYR A 217 -6.78 19.43 9.67
CA TYR A 217 -5.96 19.48 8.48
C TYR A 217 -4.84 20.53 8.60
N PHE A 218 -3.82 20.38 7.78
CA PHE A 218 -2.71 21.31 7.69
C PHE A 218 -2.43 21.69 6.22
N ILE A 219 -2.18 22.99 6.01
CA ILE A 219 -1.77 23.54 4.72
C ILE A 219 -0.55 24.41 4.96
N PRO A 220 0.58 24.17 4.28
CA PRO A 220 1.75 25.02 4.40
C PRO A 220 1.50 26.40 3.76
N LYS A 221 2.29 27.41 4.15
CA LYS A 221 2.20 28.76 3.55
C LYS A 221 2.48 28.75 2.03
N SER A 222 3.20 27.74 1.55
CA SER A 222 3.50 27.58 0.13
C SER A 222 2.34 27.02 -0.67
N GLU A 223 1.31 26.47 -0.01
CA GLU A 223 0.15 25.80 -0.59
C GLU A 223 0.51 24.65 -1.58
N LYS A 224 1.71 24.03 -1.41
CA LYS A 224 2.19 22.97 -2.29
C LYS A 224 1.57 21.61 -1.98
N PHE A 225 1.00 21.43 -0.82
CA PHE A 225 0.29 20.22 -0.43
C PHE A 225 -0.83 20.51 0.57
N PHE A 226 -1.74 19.58 0.69
CA PHE A 226 -2.77 19.53 1.71
C PHE A 226 -2.60 18.24 2.50
N LEU A 227 -2.60 18.32 3.83
CA LEU A 227 -2.58 17.16 4.71
C LEU A 227 -3.86 17.14 5.54
N GLY A 228 -4.70 16.16 5.34
CA GLY A 228 -5.88 15.88 6.15
C GLY A 228 -5.73 14.58 6.91
N LYS A 229 -6.73 14.24 7.71
CA LYS A 229 -6.80 12.99 8.45
C LYS A 229 -8.19 12.38 8.23
N ASP A 230 -8.24 11.11 7.86
CA ASP A 230 -9.51 10.42 7.73
C ASP A 230 -10.08 10.00 9.10
N ARG A 231 -11.27 9.42 9.08
CA ARG A 231 -11.95 8.98 10.31
C ARG A 231 -11.35 7.71 10.93
N ASN A 232 -10.51 6.99 10.20
CA ASN A 232 -9.68 5.90 10.72
C ASN A 232 -8.32 6.40 11.23
N ASN A 233 -8.13 7.71 11.30
CA ASN A 233 -6.86 8.34 11.68
C ASN A 233 -5.68 7.99 10.76
N VAL A 234 -5.94 7.75 9.47
CA VAL A 234 -4.92 7.68 8.42
C VAL A 234 -4.69 9.11 7.90
N GLU A 235 -3.44 9.52 7.77
CA GLU A 235 -3.09 10.79 7.16
C GLU A 235 -3.28 10.72 5.64
N LEU A 236 -3.94 11.73 5.07
CA LEU A 236 -4.19 11.86 3.65
C LEU A 236 -3.46 13.09 3.12
N TRP A 237 -2.36 12.85 2.40
CA TRP A 237 -1.49 13.88 1.82
C TRP A 237 -1.81 14.05 0.35
N PHE A 238 -2.22 15.24 -0.06
CA PHE A 238 -2.48 15.59 -1.46
C PHE A 238 -1.40 16.53 -1.97
N GLU A 239 -0.80 16.19 -3.10
CA GLU A 239 0.28 16.95 -3.75
C GLU A 239 0.13 16.87 -5.26
N GLU A 240 0.39 17.98 -5.95
CA GLU A 240 0.37 18.03 -7.41
C GLU A 240 1.60 17.35 -8.00
N VAL A 241 1.42 16.61 -9.13
CA VAL A 241 2.49 15.85 -9.82
C VAL A 241 3.50 16.78 -10.49
#